data_09fb51458a6f995cf709c2de6efd11f1
#
_entry.id   09fb51458a6f995cf709c2de6efd11f1
#
_cell.length_a   1.000
_cell.length_b   1.000
_cell.length_c   1.000
_cell.angle_alpha   90.00
_cell.angle_beta   90.00
_cell.angle_gamma   90.00
#
_symmetry.space_group_name_H-M   'P 1'
#
loop_
_entity.id
_entity.type
_entity.pdbx_description
1 polymer ?
#
loop_
_entity_poly.entity_id
_entity_poly.type
_entity_poly.pdbx_seq_one_letter_code
_entity_poly.pdbx_strand_id
1 'polypeptide(L)'
;MRYEIFVTVWGKHFVRKFVEFALASQLAPGNIPALSAVADVTYRIYTDRASENYFQPEITKLKKLAIVEFVFYEDLAYRNVALSDAINNSDPTIIKHYVQRETSRHHMNLAKESSETAIMLLDSDFIFSDGSFAHIHEQRVKGKKAYAGMFVRLIEEKAIPILRSLLPKPLSARELVRIGMDNMHPLPRSMFIDAKKPSTYPTQINWNVNDNGFVANCFFPHPLMFEQRPEIINYFSTMDYEVLLRAVTVNDDLYYCQSSEDLMFCKISPESYFGSMEAGSPPSIDVMARFVIFNTNIRHRLFMENPVRYLAREDEKAFRAVEREARSYTEAIYKNAELLLAEFSPPDPKMTLYAKSFLGPIENFISPQIHSRMKNILPK
;
A
#
# COMPACT_ATOMS: atom_id res chain seq x y z
N MET A 1 -18.70 -15.30 -5.82
CA MET A 1 -17.39 -14.63 -5.60
C MET A 1 -17.01 -14.77 -4.14
N ARG A 2 -15.73 -14.93 -3.84
CA ARG A 2 -15.22 -15.05 -2.48
C ARG A 2 -14.15 -14.00 -2.22
N TYR A 3 -14.13 -13.44 -1.02
CA TYR A 3 -13.06 -12.58 -0.52
C TYR A 3 -12.43 -13.20 0.72
N GLU A 4 -11.13 -13.21 0.73
CA GLU A 4 -10.31 -13.58 1.88
C GLU A 4 -9.55 -12.34 2.35
N ILE A 5 -10.08 -11.72 3.38
CA ILE A 5 -9.47 -10.55 4.01
C ILE A 5 -8.54 -11.06 5.10
N PHE A 6 -7.31 -10.56 5.17
CA PHE A 6 -6.47 -10.86 6.30
C PHE A 6 -5.77 -9.64 6.88
N VAL A 7 -5.57 -9.69 8.17
CA VAL A 7 -4.85 -8.68 8.94
C VAL A 7 -3.90 -9.36 9.91
N THR A 8 -2.75 -8.74 10.11
CA THR A 8 -1.74 -9.18 11.08
C THR A 8 -1.64 -8.14 12.19
N VAL A 9 -2.05 -8.50 13.42
CA VAL A 9 -2.05 -7.59 14.56
C VAL A 9 -1.93 -8.35 15.88
N TRP A 10 -1.03 -7.91 16.77
CA TRP A 10 -0.82 -8.54 18.06
C TRP A 10 -0.43 -7.53 19.13
N GLY A 11 -0.55 -7.96 20.39
CA GLY A 11 -0.30 -7.14 21.56
C GLY A 11 -1.45 -6.16 21.86
N LYS A 12 -1.79 -6.05 23.13
CA LYS A 12 -2.94 -5.30 23.66
C LYS A 12 -3.11 -3.89 23.05
N HIS A 13 -2.01 -3.15 22.95
CA HIS A 13 -2.05 -1.78 22.43
C HIS A 13 -2.47 -1.73 20.96
N PHE A 14 -1.85 -2.56 20.12
CA PHE A 14 -2.13 -2.58 18.68
C PHE A 14 -3.49 -3.18 18.36
N VAL A 15 -3.89 -4.22 19.07
CA VAL A 15 -5.23 -4.82 18.91
C VAL A 15 -6.33 -3.82 19.26
N ARG A 16 -6.20 -3.09 20.36
CA ARG A 16 -7.18 -2.05 20.72
C ARG A 16 -7.24 -0.94 19.68
N LYS A 17 -6.10 -0.49 19.18
CA LYS A 17 -6.04 0.50 18.10
C LYS A 17 -6.69 -0.02 16.82
N PHE A 18 -6.41 -1.25 16.44
CA PHE A 18 -7.06 -1.91 15.30
C PHE A 18 -8.58 -1.92 15.45
N VAL A 19 -9.08 -2.40 16.58
CA VAL A 19 -10.51 -2.54 16.86
C VAL A 19 -11.21 -1.18 16.89
N GLU A 20 -10.61 -0.19 17.55
CA GLU A 20 -11.20 1.13 17.76
C GLU A 20 -11.27 1.94 16.46
N PHE A 21 -10.30 1.80 15.57
CA PHE A 21 -10.19 2.66 14.37
C PHE A 21 -10.28 1.90 13.06
N ALA A 22 -9.39 0.94 12.82
CA ALA A 22 -9.32 0.25 11.53
C ALA A 22 -10.57 -0.62 11.31
N LEU A 23 -10.88 -1.53 12.24
CA LEU A 23 -12.06 -2.40 12.15
C LEU A 23 -13.35 -1.58 12.17
N ALA A 24 -13.42 -0.51 12.99
CA ALA A 24 -14.60 0.36 13.02
C ALA A 24 -14.88 1.00 11.65
N SER A 25 -13.85 1.45 10.94
CA SER A 25 -13.98 2.00 9.58
C SER A 25 -14.33 0.91 8.54
N GLN A 26 -13.80 -0.29 8.70
CA GLN A 26 -14.11 -1.43 7.83
C GLN A 26 -15.55 -1.93 8.02
N LEU A 27 -16.15 -1.72 9.19
CA LEU A 27 -17.55 -2.02 9.47
C LEU A 27 -18.53 -0.93 9.03
N ALA A 28 -18.07 0.16 8.39
CA ALA A 28 -18.93 1.14 7.76
C ALA A 28 -19.81 0.49 6.67
N PRO A 29 -21.05 0.99 6.43
CA PRO A 29 -22.04 0.35 5.56
C PRO A 29 -21.55 -0.02 4.17
N GLY A 30 -20.75 0.84 3.54
CA GLY A 30 -20.19 0.65 2.18
C GLY A 30 -18.91 -0.20 2.13
N ASN A 31 -18.45 -0.74 3.26
CA ASN A 31 -17.25 -1.57 3.32
C ASN A 31 -17.61 -3.06 3.55
N ILE A 32 -17.22 -3.69 4.67
CA ILE A 32 -17.51 -5.12 4.90
C ILE A 32 -19.02 -5.44 4.78
N PRO A 33 -19.95 -4.63 5.32
CA PRO A 33 -21.37 -4.92 5.15
C PRO A 33 -21.80 -4.97 3.69
N ALA A 34 -21.38 -4.00 2.86
CA ALA A 34 -21.70 -4.01 1.43
C ALA A 34 -21.09 -5.23 0.72
N LEU A 35 -19.85 -5.59 1.05
CA LEU A 35 -19.16 -6.74 0.46
C LEU A 35 -19.85 -8.05 0.83
N SER A 36 -20.24 -8.22 2.09
CA SER A 36 -20.91 -9.41 2.61
C SER A 36 -22.33 -9.62 2.05
N ALA A 37 -22.96 -8.57 1.58
CA ALA A 37 -24.28 -8.63 0.94
C ALA A 37 -24.22 -9.28 -0.46
N VAL A 38 -23.05 -9.32 -1.11
CA VAL A 38 -22.90 -9.72 -2.51
C VAL A 38 -21.87 -10.83 -2.74
N ALA A 39 -21.12 -11.20 -1.71
CA ALA A 39 -20.06 -12.20 -1.80
C ALA A 39 -19.82 -12.92 -0.45
N ASP A 40 -19.22 -14.11 -0.52
CA ASP A 40 -18.74 -14.81 0.66
C ASP A 40 -17.47 -14.11 1.18
N VAL A 41 -17.45 -13.75 2.45
CA VAL A 41 -16.30 -13.08 3.08
C VAL A 41 -15.75 -13.94 4.21
N THR A 42 -14.48 -14.28 4.13
CA THR A 42 -13.70 -14.83 5.23
C THR A 42 -12.72 -13.78 5.73
N TYR A 43 -12.71 -13.51 7.03
CA TYR A 43 -11.82 -12.54 7.66
C TYR A 43 -10.85 -13.26 8.60
N ARG A 44 -9.56 -13.34 8.25
CA ARG A 44 -8.52 -13.98 9.05
C ARG A 44 -7.71 -12.96 9.84
N ILE A 45 -7.63 -13.20 11.14
CA ILE A 45 -6.85 -12.39 12.07
C ILE A 45 -5.65 -13.20 12.55
N TYR A 46 -4.46 -12.77 12.13
CA TYR A 46 -3.19 -13.33 12.59
C TYR A 46 -2.75 -12.60 13.84
N THR A 47 -2.68 -13.32 14.96
CA THR A 47 -2.41 -12.73 16.28
C THR A 47 -1.78 -13.73 17.24
N ASP A 48 -1.42 -13.30 18.43
CA ASP A 48 -1.08 -14.19 19.56
C ASP A 48 -2.33 -14.58 20.37
N ARG A 49 -2.29 -15.73 21.05
CA ARG A 49 -3.42 -16.20 21.88
C ARG A 49 -3.74 -15.24 23.01
N ALA A 50 -2.74 -14.58 23.58
CA ALA A 50 -2.92 -13.63 24.69
C ALA A 50 -3.72 -12.39 24.26
N SER A 51 -3.73 -12.07 22.98
CA SER A 51 -4.43 -10.92 22.42
C SER A 51 -5.88 -11.17 22.07
N GLU A 52 -6.35 -12.42 21.97
CA GLU A 52 -7.70 -12.77 21.48
C GLU A 52 -8.82 -12.01 22.19
N ASN A 53 -8.75 -11.90 23.51
CA ASN A 53 -9.79 -11.25 24.30
C ASN A 53 -9.91 -9.74 24.05
N TYR A 54 -8.87 -9.10 23.48
CA TYR A 54 -8.88 -7.65 23.23
C TYR A 54 -9.67 -7.25 21.98
N PHE A 55 -10.10 -8.22 21.17
CA PHE A 55 -10.94 -7.97 19.99
C PHE A 55 -12.43 -7.77 20.32
N GLN A 56 -12.85 -8.09 21.54
CA GLN A 56 -14.24 -7.92 21.96
C GLN A 56 -14.54 -6.47 22.37
N PRO A 57 -15.79 -5.97 22.15
CA PRO A 57 -16.94 -6.69 21.57
C PRO A 57 -17.04 -6.61 20.02
N GLU A 58 -16.18 -5.90 19.34
CA GLU A 58 -16.32 -5.57 17.91
C GLU A 58 -16.22 -6.80 17.01
N ILE A 59 -15.47 -7.82 17.41
CA ILE A 59 -15.39 -9.07 16.68
C ILE A 59 -16.75 -9.77 16.56
N THR A 60 -17.63 -9.56 17.54
CA THR A 60 -19.01 -10.09 17.51
C THR A 60 -19.84 -9.43 16.41
N LYS A 61 -19.59 -8.17 16.09
CA LYS A 61 -20.23 -7.48 14.96
C LYS A 61 -19.72 -8.03 13.64
N LEU A 62 -18.41 -8.23 13.52
CA LEU A 62 -17.79 -8.79 12.32
C LEU A 62 -18.27 -10.22 12.04
N LYS A 63 -18.43 -11.07 13.07
CA LYS A 63 -18.94 -12.44 12.95
C LYS A 63 -20.38 -12.54 12.42
N LYS A 64 -21.15 -11.45 12.43
CA LYS A 64 -22.48 -11.40 11.80
C LYS A 64 -22.43 -11.17 10.29
N LEU A 65 -21.28 -10.72 9.78
CA LEU A 65 -21.08 -10.30 8.39
C LEU A 65 -20.15 -11.23 7.64
N ALA A 66 -19.22 -11.88 8.32
CA ALA A 66 -18.18 -12.69 7.72
C ALA A 66 -17.86 -13.94 8.57
N ILE A 67 -17.26 -14.94 7.93
CA ILE A 67 -16.59 -16.03 8.65
C ILE A 67 -15.31 -15.44 9.24
N VAL A 68 -15.18 -15.48 10.58
CA VAL A 68 -14.01 -14.92 11.27
C VAL A 68 -13.16 -16.05 11.83
N GLU A 69 -11.91 -16.09 11.40
CA GLU A 69 -10.92 -17.09 11.82
C GLU A 69 -9.73 -16.40 12.49
N PHE A 70 -9.35 -16.91 13.67
CA PHE A 70 -8.09 -16.54 14.29
C PHE A 70 -7.00 -17.55 13.90
N VAL A 71 -5.85 -17.05 13.48
CA VAL A 71 -4.65 -17.85 13.24
C VAL A 71 -3.58 -17.39 14.23
N PHE A 72 -3.23 -18.28 15.14
CA PHE A 72 -2.33 -17.93 16.23
C PHE A 72 -0.87 -18.17 15.87
N TYR A 73 -0.01 -17.25 16.27
CA TYR A 73 1.45 -17.35 16.04
C TYR A 73 2.06 -18.57 16.70
N GLU A 74 1.46 -19.06 17.80
CA GLU A 74 1.87 -20.27 18.50
C GLU A 74 1.69 -21.53 17.64
N ASP A 75 0.80 -21.48 16.64
CA ASP A 75 0.51 -22.60 15.72
C ASP A 75 1.32 -22.48 14.40
N LEU A 76 2.05 -21.38 14.21
CA LEU A 76 2.86 -21.14 13.03
C LEU A 76 4.35 -21.36 13.34
N ALA A 77 5.07 -21.95 12.40
CA ALA A 77 6.50 -22.18 12.52
C ALA A 77 7.28 -21.25 11.57
N TYR A 78 8.35 -20.67 12.10
CA TYR A 78 9.35 -19.96 11.34
C TYR A 78 10.72 -20.65 11.56
N ARG A 79 11.32 -21.20 10.52
CA ARG A 79 12.59 -21.93 10.57
C ARG A 79 12.65 -23.00 11.69
N ASN A 80 11.58 -23.80 11.81
CA ASN A 80 11.40 -24.84 12.82
C ASN A 80 11.29 -24.34 14.28
N VAL A 81 11.06 -23.05 14.48
CA VAL A 81 10.75 -22.42 15.78
C VAL A 81 9.33 -21.89 15.70
N ALA A 82 8.57 -21.98 16.80
CA ALA A 82 7.25 -21.34 16.84
C ALA A 82 7.40 -19.83 16.56
N LEU A 83 6.48 -19.27 15.77
CA LEU A 83 6.56 -17.85 15.40
C LEU A 83 6.44 -16.95 16.64
N SER A 84 5.66 -17.36 17.66
CA SER A 84 5.57 -16.70 18.95
C SER A 84 6.92 -16.62 19.67
N ASP A 85 7.69 -17.71 19.64
CA ASP A 85 9.03 -17.74 20.29
C ASP A 85 10.01 -16.84 19.52
N ALA A 86 9.93 -16.83 18.19
CA ALA A 86 10.74 -15.93 17.38
C ALA A 86 10.42 -14.46 17.68
N ILE A 87 9.15 -14.11 17.89
CA ILE A 87 8.70 -12.74 18.26
C ILE A 87 9.26 -12.36 19.63
N ASN A 88 9.15 -13.24 20.62
CA ASN A 88 9.57 -12.95 21.99
C ASN A 88 11.09 -12.82 22.17
N ASN A 89 11.88 -13.46 21.31
CA ASN A 89 13.33 -13.51 21.39
C ASN A 89 14.07 -12.65 20.35
N SER A 90 13.36 -11.79 19.61
CA SER A 90 13.94 -10.99 18.54
C SER A 90 13.65 -9.50 18.72
N ASP A 91 14.47 -8.66 18.07
CA ASP A 91 14.23 -7.22 18.00
C ASP A 91 12.87 -6.93 17.31
N PRO A 92 11.97 -6.19 17.96
CA PRO A 92 10.64 -5.88 17.42
C PRO A 92 10.68 -5.18 16.06
N THR A 93 11.72 -4.40 15.77
CA THR A 93 11.86 -3.67 14.50
C THR A 93 12.18 -4.58 13.33
N ILE A 94 12.84 -5.69 13.61
CA ILE A 94 13.24 -6.70 12.63
C ILE A 94 12.15 -7.77 12.48
N ILE A 95 11.71 -8.33 13.61
CA ILE A 95 10.81 -9.49 13.60
C ILE A 95 9.44 -9.17 12.95
N LYS A 96 8.94 -7.94 13.06
CA LYS A 96 7.68 -7.54 12.45
C LYS A 96 7.61 -7.84 10.95
N HIS A 97 8.71 -7.68 10.21
CA HIS A 97 8.76 -7.98 8.79
C HIS A 97 8.72 -9.48 8.51
N TYR A 98 9.34 -10.28 9.38
CA TYR A 98 9.26 -11.74 9.27
C TYR A 98 7.87 -12.27 9.59
N VAL A 99 7.23 -11.73 10.64
CA VAL A 99 5.84 -12.05 10.98
C VAL A 99 4.93 -11.76 9.79
N GLN A 100 5.03 -10.56 9.20
CA GLN A 100 4.25 -10.19 8.05
C GLN A 100 4.46 -11.14 6.85
N ARG A 101 5.70 -11.52 6.58
CA ARG A 101 6.03 -12.45 5.48
C ARG A 101 5.47 -13.84 5.71
N GLU A 102 5.62 -14.39 6.92
CA GLU A 102 5.12 -15.73 7.24
C GLU A 102 3.60 -15.78 7.26
N THR A 103 2.93 -14.80 7.84
CA THR A 103 1.47 -14.74 7.86
C THR A 103 0.91 -14.59 6.44
N SER A 104 1.52 -13.76 5.61
CA SER A 104 1.14 -13.59 4.20
C SER A 104 1.33 -14.90 3.41
N ARG A 105 2.49 -15.55 3.55
CA ARG A 105 2.78 -16.83 2.89
C ARG A 105 1.77 -17.91 3.33
N HIS A 106 1.50 -17.99 4.62
CA HIS A 106 0.52 -18.94 5.15
C HIS A 106 -0.87 -18.67 4.59
N HIS A 107 -1.30 -17.40 4.57
CA HIS A 107 -2.60 -17.01 4.03
C HIS A 107 -2.76 -17.37 2.54
N MET A 108 -1.75 -17.07 1.73
CA MET A 108 -1.76 -17.39 0.31
C MET A 108 -1.81 -18.90 0.05
N ASN A 109 -1.17 -19.69 0.91
CA ASN A 109 -1.22 -21.15 0.80
C ASN A 109 -2.59 -21.73 1.19
N LEU A 110 -3.29 -21.10 2.15
CA LEU A 110 -4.67 -21.49 2.48
C LEU A 110 -5.65 -21.15 1.34
N ALA A 111 -5.47 -20.01 0.70
CA ALA A 111 -6.35 -19.54 -0.36
C ALA A 111 -6.16 -20.28 -1.71
N LYS A 112 -5.12 -21.11 -1.85
CA LYS A 112 -4.72 -21.77 -3.12
C LYS A 112 -5.78 -22.67 -3.77
N GLU A 113 -6.76 -23.14 -3.00
CA GLU A 113 -7.73 -24.15 -3.44
C GLU A 113 -8.95 -23.57 -4.17
N SER A 114 -9.03 -22.24 -4.34
CA SER A 114 -10.19 -21.60 -4.98
C SER A 114 -9.78 -20.60 -6.04
N SER A 115 -10.10 -20.92 -7.30
CA SER A 115 -9.82 -20.07 -8.48
C SER A 115 -10.62 -18.75 -8.54
N GLU A 116 -11.67 -18.62 -7.71
CA GLU A 116 -12.53 -17.42 -7.68
C GLU A 116 -12.33 -16.58 -6.42
N THR A 117 -11.23 -16.79 -5.72
CA THR A 117 -10.93 -16.09 -4.47
C THR A 117 -10.11 -14.84 -4.75
N ALA A 118 -10.57 -13.70 -4.24
CA ALA A 118 -9.77 -12.49 -4.13
C ALA A 118 -9.22 -12.35 -2.71
N ILE A 119 -7.95 -12.08 -2.61
CA ILE A 119 -7.26 -11.78 -1.36
C ILE A 119 -7.29 -10.28 -1.15
N MET A 120 -7.74 -9.82 0.01
CA MET A 120 -7.63 -8.43 0.44
C MET A 120 -6.57 -8.31 1.54
N LEU A 121 -5.53 -7.53 1.25
CA LEU A 121 -4.43 -7.29 2.16
C LEU A 121 -4.64 -5.99 2.92
N LEU A 122 -4.89 -6.09 4.22
CA LEU A 122 -5.13 -4.94 5.08
C LEU A 122 -4.07 -4.84 6.18
N ASP A 123 -3.45 -3.67 6.29
CA ASP A 123 -2.66 -3.36 7.49
C ASP A 123 -3.60 -3.05 8.67
N SER A 124 -3.17 -3.40 9.87
CA SER A 124 -3.98 -3.24 11.09
C SER A 124 -4.25 -1.79 11.51
N ASP A 125 -3.62 -0.84 10.84
CA ASP A 125 -3.74 0.59 11.08
C ASP A 125 -4.33 1.36 9.87
N PHE A 126 -4.96 0.64 8.92
CA PHE A 126 -5.68 1.25 7.80
C PHE A 126 -7.09 1.67 8.19
N ILE A 127 -7.38 2.94 7.96
CA ILE A 127 -8.70 3.57 8.18
C ILE A 127 -9.27 3.93 6.81
N PHE A 128 -10.41 3.37 6.48
CA PHE A 128 -11.06 3.52 5.17
C PHE A 128 -12.22 4.51 5.23
N SER A 129 -12.43 5.26 4.15
CA SER A 129 -13.69 5.94 3.91
C SER A 129 -14.81 4.91 3.66
N ASP A 130 -16.04 5.32 3.92
CA ASP A 130 -17.21 4.52 3.58
C ASP A 130 -17.33 4.38 2.06
N GLY A 131 -17.69 3.19 1.58
CA GLY A 131 -17.80 2.89 0.15
C GLY A 131 -16.53 2.32 -0.51
N SER A 132 -15.38 2.35 0.17
CA SER A 132 -14.11 1.86 -0.39
C SER A 132 -14.18 0.40 -0.84
N PHE A 133 -14.76 -0.49 -0.04
CA PHE A 133 -14.84 -1.92 -0.39
C PHE A 133 -15.91 -2.21 -1.44
N ALA A 134 -16.99 -1.45 -1.45
CA ALA A 134 -17.99 -1.52 -2.51
C ALA A 134 -17.36 -1.18 -3.87
N HIS A 135 -16.52 -0.14 -3.94
CA HIS A 135 -15.83 0.23 -5.17
C HIS A 135 -14.79 -0.85 -5.60
N ILE A 136 -14.05 -1.43 -4.66
CA ILE A 136 -13.15 -2.57 -4.98
C ILE A 136 -13.94 -3.72 -5.60
N HIS A 137 -15.10 -4.05 -5.04
CA HIS A 137 -16.00 -5.09 -5.58
C HIS A 137 -16.50 -4.73 -6.97
N GLU A 138 -16.95 -3.51 -7.18
CA GLU A 138 -17.41 -3.02 -8.50
C GLU A 138 -16.34 -3.23 -9.59
N GLN A 139 -15.08 -2.89 -9.31
CA GLN A 139 -14.00 -3.08 -10.26
C GLN A 139 -13.73 -4.56 -10.54
N ARG A 140 -13.83 -5.41 -9.52
CA ARG A 140 -13.73 -6.87 -9.71
C ARG A 140 -14.86 -7.42 -10.58
N VAL A 141 -16.09 -6.96 -10.40
CA VAL A 141 -17.24 -7.33 -11.26
C VAL A 141 -17.01 -6.89 -12.70
N LYS A 142 -16.32 -5.76 -12.92
CA LYS A 142 -15.87 -5.30 -14.25
C LYS A 142 -14.71 -6.09 -14.83
N GLY A 143 -14.26 -7.15 -14.15
CA GLY A 143 -13.22 -8.07 -14.62
C GLY A 143 -11.80 -7.71 -14.17
N LYS A 144 -11.62 -6.72 -13.30
CA LYS A 144 -10.29 -6.42 -12.74
C LYS A 144 -9.88 -7.51 -11.75
N LYS A 145 -8.65 -7.99 -11.89
CA LYS A 145 -8.08 -9.08 -11.09
C LYS A 145 -7.18 -8.59 -9.96
N ALA A 146 -6.83 -7.31 -9.99
CA ALA A 146 -6.15 -6.66 -8.88
C ALA A 146 -6.57 -5.21 -8.75
N TYR A 147 -6.46 -4.69 -7.53
CA TYR A 147 -6.79 -3.32 -7.16
C TYR A 147 -5.66 -2.75 -6.31
N ALA A 148 -5.09 -1.64 -6.76
CA ALA A 148 -4.05 -0.92 -6.05
C ALA A 148 -4.50 0.50 -5.71
N GLY A 149 -4.07 0.99 -4.55
CA GLY A 149 -4.37 2.34 -4.10
C GLY A 149 -3.21 2.93 -3.30
N MET A 150 -3.28 4.22 -3.08
CA MET A 150 -2.29 4.95 -2.31
C MET A 150 -2.93 5.48 -1.02
N PHE A 151 -2.25 5.33 0.11
CA PHE A 151 -2.72 5.80 1.42
C PHE A 151 -2.04 7.09 1.85
N VAL A 152 -2.72 7.84 2.71
CA VAL A 152 -2.15 9.01 3.40
C VAL A 152 -1.74 8.60 4.81
N ARG A 153 -0.48 8.84 5.18
CA ARG A 153 -0.01 8.58 6.53
C ARG A 153 -0.29 9.76 7.44
N LEU A 154 -0.90 9.48 8.60
CA LEU A 154 -1.28 10.46 9.62
C LEU A 154 -0.35 10.39 10.83
N ILE A 155 -0.18 11.52 11.50
CA ILE A 155 0.44 11.61 12.83
C ILE A 155 -0.52 10.99 13.84
N GLU A 156 -0.11 9.90 14.49
CA GLU A 156 -0.92 9.15 15.44
C GLU A 156 -1.44 10.05 16.58
N GLU A 157 -0.56 10.83 17.18
CA GLU A 157 -0.84 11.66 18.34
C GLU A 157 -1.90 12.74 18.05
N LYS A 158 -2.00 13.19 16.80
CA LYS A 158 -2.96 14.21 16.37
C LYS A 158 -4.25 13.61 15.83
N ALA A 159 -4.13 12.52 15.06
CA ALA A 159 -5.27 11.91 14.39
C ALA A 159 -6.16 11.09 15.32
N ILE A 160 -5.60 10.39 16.31
CA ILE A 160 -6.38 9.53 17.23
C ILE A 160 -7.50 10.28 17.95
N PRO A 161 -7.28 11.46 18.59
CA PRO A 161 -8.38 12.19 19.24
C PRO A 161 -9.52 12.54 18.29
N ILE A 162 -9.20 12.92 17.06
CA ILE A 162 -10.18 13.29 16.03
C ILE A 162 -10.97 12.05 15.60
N LEU A 163 -10.27 10.97 15.22
CA LEU A 163 -10.89 9.72 14.78
C LEU A 163 -11.78 9.11 15.86
N ARG A 164 -11.35 9.17 17.14
CA ARG A 164 -12.14 8.68 18.28
C ARG A 164 -13.45 9.46 18.47
N SER A 165 -13.48 10.75 18.13
CA SER A 165 -14.71 11.55 18.20
C SER A 165 -15.67 11.29 17.05
N LEU A 166 -15.18 10.73 15.93
CA LEU A 166 -15.96 10.52 14.70
C LEU A 166 -16.42 9.06 14.55
N LEU A 167 -15.53 8.10 14.78
CA LEU A 167 -15.84 6.67 14.64
C LEU A 167 -16.72 6.18 15.81
N PRO A 168 -17.61 5.21 15.59
CA PRO A 168 -17.80 4.41 14.36
C PRO A 168 -18.74 5.02 13.32
N LYS A 169 -19.02 6.32 13.35
CA LYS A 169 -19.78 6.97 12.27
C LYS A 169 -19.02 6.80 10.94
N PRO A 170 -19.69 6.44 9.84
CA PRO A 170 -19.07 6.36 8.52
C PRO A 170 -18.39 7.69 8.13
N LEU A 171 -17.14 7.61 7.69
CA LEU A 171 -16.38 8.77 7.23
C LEU A 171 -16.47 8.85 5.70
N SER A 172 -16.85 9.99 5.17
CA SER A 172 -16.76 10.23 3.73
C SER A 172 -15.30 10.36 3.29
N ALA A 173 -15.04 10.10 2.02
CA ALA A 173 -13.72 10.27 1.43
C ALA A 173 -13.17 11.69 1.65
N ARG A 174 -13.99 12.72 1.42
CA ARG A 174 -13.59 14.13 1.58
C ARG A 174 -13.27 14.50 3.04
N GLU A 175 -14.03 13.97 4.00
CA GLU A 175 -13.71 14.16 5.43
C GLU A 175 -12.36 13.52 5.76
N LEU A 176 -12.12 12.30 5.28
CA LEU A 176 -10.87 11.61 5.52
C LEU A 176 -9.67 12.28 4.81
N VAL A 177 -9.86 12.87 3.62
CA VAL A 177 -8.84 13.70 2.96
C VAL A 177 -8.50 14.93 3.79
N ARG A 178 -9.51 15.68 4.33
CA ARG A 178 -9.25 16.83 5.20
C ARG A 178 -8.48 16.44 6.45
N ILE A 179 -8.90 15.37 7.14
CA ILE A 179 -8.16 14.83 8.27
C ILE A 179 -6.72 14.50 7.86
N GLY A 180 -6.57 13.91 6.64
CA GLY A 180 -5.28 13.58 6.06
C GLY A 180 -4.38 14.78 5.86
N MET A 181 -4.89 15.86 5.30
CA MET A 181 -4.15 17.08 5.04
C MET A 181 -3.73 17.79 6.35
N ASP A 182 -4.67 17.90 7.30
CA ASP A 182 -4.45 18.61 8.56
C ASP A 182 -3.48 17.89 9.50
N ASN A 183 -3.44 16.55 9.42
CA ASN A 183 -2.67 15.70 10.32
C ASN A 183 -1.63 14.83 9.58
N MET A 184 -1.21 15.24 8.39
CA MET A 184 -0.26 14.50 7.57
C MET A 184 1.07 14.31 8.29
N HIS A 185 1.55 13.05 8.30
CA HIS A 185 2.83 12.68 8.87
C HIS A 185 4.00 13.39 8.15
N PRO A 186 5.10 13.75 8.86
CA PRO A 186 6.27 14.38 8.24
C PRO A 186 6.81 13.66 7.00
N LEU A 187 6.76 12.33 6.95
CA LEU A 187 7.25 11.56 5.81
C LEU A 187 6.53 11.91 4.49
N PRO A 188 5.21 11.72 4.31
CA PRO A 188 4.54 12.16 3.07
C PRO A 188 4.58 13.68 2.89
N ARG A 189 4.67 14.47 3.97
CA ARG A 189 4.87 15.92 3.89
C ARG A 189 6.22 16.28 3.24
N SER A 190 7.27 15.51 3.50
CA SER A 190 8.59 15.70 2.89
C SER A 190 8.64 15.29 1.41
N MET A 191 7.59 14.67 0.90
CA MET A 191 7.48 14.26 -0.51
C MET A 191 6.71 15.26 -1.39
N PHE A 192 6.28 16.39 -0.83
CA PHE A 192 5.74 17.48 -1.62
C PHE A 192 6.84 18.17 -2.41
N ILE A 193 6.51 18.59 -3.65
CA ILE A 193 7.47 19.23 -4.56
C ILE A 193 8.06 20.53 -3.98
N ASP A 194 7.31 21.20 -3.11
CA ASP A 194 7.67 22.43 -2.40
C ASP A 194 8.07 22.19 -0.93
N ALA A 195 8.40 20.95 -0.57
CA ALA A 195 8.75 20.61 0.81
C ALA A 195 10.00 21.36 1.27
N LYS A 196 9.94 21.98 2.48
CA LYS A 196 11.10 22.65 3.09
C LYS A 196 12.19 21.67 3.51
N LYS A 197 11.79 20.46 3.86
CA LYS A 197 12.66 19.33 4.21
C LYS A 197 12.25 18.14 3.34
N PRO A 198 12.84 17.96 2.17
CA PRO A 198 12.49 16.89 1.25
C PRO A 198 13.00 15.52 1.72
N SER A 199 12.33 14.47 1.28
CA SER A 199 12.73 13.10 1.55
C SER A 199 13.98 12.68 0.78
N THR A 200 14.86 11.90 1.40
CA THR A 200 15.99 11.24 0.73
C THR A 200 15.55 10.04 -0.13
N TYR A 201 14.31 9.56 0.06
CA TYR A 201 13.77 8.39 -0.63
C TYR A 201 12.42 8.72 -1.26
N PRO A 202 12.40 9.39 -2.42
CA PRO A 202 11.19 9.94 -3.01
C PRO A 202 10.35 8.84 -3.69
N THR A 203 9.64 8.05 -2.89
CA THR A 203 8.76 6.98 -3.39
C THR A 203 7.47 7.50 -4.01
N GLN A 204 7.16 8.77 -3.78
CA GLN A 204 6.05 9.50 -4.36
C GLN A 204 6.39 10.98 -4.45
N ILE A 205 5.64 11.72 -5.27
CA ILE A 205 5.74 13.17 -5.40
C ILE A 205 4.34 13.74 -5.27
N ASN A 206 4.17 14.73 -4.40
CA ASN A 206 2.89 15.36 -4.11
C ASN A 206 2.92 16.83 -4.53
N TRP A 207 1.80 17.31 -5.03
CA TRP A 207 1.57 18.72 -5.42
C TRP A 207 0.35 19.26 -4.70
N ASN A 208 0.48 20.39 -4.02
CA ASN A 208 -0.65 21.05 -3.38
C ASN A 208 -1.65 21.60 -4.42
N VAL A 209 -2.95 21.43 -4.12
CA VAL A 209 -4.05 22.07 -4.84
C VAL A 209 -4.75 23.05 -3.87
N ASN A 210 -3.96 23.93 -3.26
CA ASN A 210 -4.40 24.84 -2.20
C ASN A 210 -5.14 24.06 -1.07
N ASP A 211 -6.19 24.65 -0.51
CA ASP A 211 -7.04 23.99 0.50
C ASP A 211 -8.03 22.96 -0.08
N ASN A 212 -7.99 22.75 -1.41
CA ASN A 212 -8.91 21.85 -2.10
C ASN A 212 -8.44 20.40 -2.08
N GLY A 213 -7.15 20.17 -1.81
CA GLY A 213 -6.57 18.84 -1.80
C GLY A 213 -5.13 18.80 -2.31
N PHE A 214 -4.74 17.68 -2.86
CA PHE A 214 -3.44 17.51 -3.48
C PHE A 214 -3.49 16.42 -4.58
N VAL A 215 -2.52 16.47 -5.48
CA VAL A 215 -2.26 15.45 -6.49
C VAL A 215 -1.02 14.69 -6.08
N ALA A 216 -0.99 13.39 -6.28
CA ALA A 216 0.14 12.55 -5.94
C ALA A 216 0.49 11.56 -7.05
N ASN A 217 1.74 11.49 -7.43
CA ASN A 217 2.30 10.43 -8.27
C ASN A 217 3.09 9.48 -7.38
N CYS A 218 2.78 8.18 -7.42
CA CYS A 218 3.36 7.17 -6.54
C CYS A 218 3.97 6.03 -7.34
N PHE A 219 5.19 5.60 -6.97
CA PHE A 219 5.81 4.43 -7.58
C PHE A 219 5.28 3.12 -7.01
N PHE A 220 4.89 3.10 -5.74
CA PHE A 220 4.64 1.90 -4.97
C PHE A 220 3.25 1.93 -4.31
N PRO A 221 2.16 1.85 -5.09
CA PRO A 221 0.83 1.78 -4.52
C PRO A 221 0.64 0.49 -3.72
N HIS A 222 -0.22 0.54 -2.71
CA HIS A 222 -0.52 -0.61 -1.88
C HIS A 222 -1.45 -1.59 -2.62
N PRO A 223 -1.15 -2.90 -2.63
CA PRO A 223 -1.98 -3.94 -3.23
C PRO A 223 -3.16 -4.27 -2.31
N LEU A 224 -4.29 -3.62 -2.49
CA LEU A 224 -5.47 -3.81 -1.62
C LEU A 224 -6.23 -5.09 -1.93
N MET A 225 -6.30 -5.49 -3.20
CA MET A 225 -6.98 -6.71 -3.62
C MET A 225 -6.26 -7.34 -4.80
N PHE A 226 -6.15 -8.64 -4.82
CA PHE A 226 -5.69 -9.41 -5.98
C PHE A 226 -6.28 -10.82 -5.97
N GLU A 227 -6.51 -11.39 -7.15
CA GLU A 227 -6.96 -12.77 -7.28
C GLU A 227 -5.86 -13.76 -6.90
N GLN A 228 -6.26 -14.84 -6.24
CA GLN A 228 -5.37 -15.96 -5.95
C GLN A 228 -4.88 -16.60 -7.23
N ARG A 229 -3.55 -16.84 -7.31
CA ARG A 229 -2.89 -17.44 -8.46
C ARG A 229 -1.74 -18.35 -8.04
N PRO A 230 -1.39 -19.35 -8.86
CA PRO A 230 -0.27 -20.25 -8.56
C PRO A 230 1.05 -19.50 -8.34
N GLU A 231 1.28 -18.39 -9.04
CA GLU A 231 2.51 -17.60 -9.03
C GLU A 231 2.76 -16.89 -7.69
N ILE A 232 1.73 -16.72 -6.86
CA ILE A 232 1.85 -16.12 -5.53
C ILE A 232 1.87 -17.15 -4.40
N ILE A 233 1.69 -18.45 -4.70
CA ILE A 233 1.84 -19.50 -3.72
C ILE A 233 3.29 -19.53 -3.23
N ASN A 234 3.48 -19.66 -1.90
CA ASN A 234 4.78 -19.56 -1.25
C ASN A 234 5.51 -18.20 -1.43
N TYR A 235 4.79 -17.15 -1.85
CA TYR A 235 5.35 -15.83 -1.92
C TYR A 235 5.87 -15.40 -0.53
N PHE A 236 7.15 -15.09 -0.45
CA PHE A 236 7.82 -14.73 0.78
C PHE A 236 8.57 -13.40 0.60
N SER A 237 7.82 -12.33 0.64
CA SER A 237 8.36 -10.97 0.66
C SER A 237 7.44 -10.06 1.45
N THR A 238 7.82 -8.80 1.63
CA THR A 238 6.89 -7.77 2.12
C THR A 238 5.76 -7.60 1.12
N MET A 239 4.54 -7.34 1.64
CA MET A 239 3.36 -7.18 0.81
C MET A 239 3.31 -5.76 0.24
N ASP A 240 4.28 -5.46 -0.57
CA ASP A 240 4.34 -4.26 -1.36
C ASP A 240 3.79 -4.53 -2.78
N TYR A 241 3.91 -3.58 -3.68
CA TYR A 241 3.49 -3.70 -5.07
C TYR A 241 4.00 -4.95 -5.81
N GLU A 242 5.05 -5.63 -5.32
CA GLU A 242 5.62 -6.82 -5.97
C GLU A 242 4.63 -7.97 -6.11
N VAL A 243 3.74 -8.15 -5.15
CA VAL A 243 2.72 -9.18 -5.23
C VAL A 243 1.81 -8.96 -6.45
N LEU A 244 1.54 -7.69 -6.79
CA LEU A 244 0.76 -7.34 -7.99
C LEU A 244 1.45 -7.77 -9.28
N LEU A 245 2.78 -7.68 -9.34
CA LEU A 245 3.55 -8.09 -10.53
C LEU A 245 3.43 -9.60 -10.80
N ARG A 246 3.25 -10.40 -9.74
CA ARG A 246 3.05 -11.85 -9.85
C ARG A 246 1.59 -12.23 -10.02
N ALA A 247 0.69 -11.55 -9.30
CA ALA A 247 -0.74 -11.82 -9.38
C ALA A 247 -1.34 -11.38 -10.72
N VAL A 248 -0.79 -10.35 -11.36
CA VAL A 248 -1.34 -9.76 -12.57
C VAL A 248 -0.24 -9.49 -13.59
N THR A 249 -0.21 -10.20 -14.69
CA THR A 249 0.76 -10.06 -15.79
C THR A 249 0.30 -9.05 -16.84
N VAL A 250 -1.01 -8.83 -16.97
CA VAL A 250 -1.63 -7.93 -17.96
C VAL A 250 -2.07 -6.63 -17.25
N ASN A 251 -1.68 -5.48 -17.79
CA ASN A 251 -2.01 -4.18 -17.18
C ASN A 251 -3.53 -3.93 -17.12
N ASP A 252 -4.29 -4.41 -18.12
CA ASP A 252 -5.74 -4.24 -18.16
C ASP A 252 -6.47 -4.98 -17.04
N ASP A 253 -5.85 -6.01 -16.46
CA ASP A 253 -6.38 -6.74 -15.31
C ASP A 253 -6.19 -5.98 -13.98
N LEU A 254 -5.35 -4.95 -13.96
CA LEU A 254 -5.08 -4.12 -12.80
C LEU A 254 -5.92 -2.85 -12.82
N TYR A 255 -6.58 -2.54 -11.71
CA TYR A 255 -7.14 -1.24 -11.44
C TYR A 255 -6.24 -0.47 -10.47
N TYR A 256 -5.73 0.67 -10.91
CA TYR A 256 -5.03 1.62 -10.06
C TYR A 256 -5.96 2.79 -9.76
N CYS A 257 -6.32 2.96 -8.50
CA CYS A 257 -7.25 4.00 -8.08
C CYS A 257 -6.63 5.39 -8.18
N GLN A 258 -7.26 6.27 -8.96
CA GLN A 258 -6.78 7.62 -9.25
C GLN A 258 -7.60 8.72 -8.55
N SER A 259 -8.60 8.35 -7.75
CA SER A 259 -9.46 9.31 -7.05
C SER A 259 -9.73 8.88 -5.62
N SER A 260 -9.54 9.81 -4.68
CA SER A 260 -9.95 9.59 -3.30
C SER A 260 -11.48 9.44 -3.14
N GLU A 261 -12.29 9.88 -4.11
CA GLU A 261 -13.75 9.69 -4.08
C GLU A 261 -14.13 8.22 -4.22
N ASP A 262 -13.32 7.43 -4.96
CA ASP A 262 -13.52 6.01 -5.18
C ASP A 262 -12.91 5.17 -4.04
N LEU A 263 -11.74 5.60 -3.56
CA LEU A 263 -11.01 4.95 -2.47
C LEU A 263 -10.20 5.98 -1.70
N MET A 264 -10.54 6.18 -0.45
CA MET A 264 -9.69 6.93 0.47
C MET A 264 -9.35 6.08 1.69
N PHE A 265 -8.06 5.96 1.98
CA PHE A 265 -7.62 5.32 3.20
C PHE A 265 -6.37 5.98 3.77
N CYS A 266 -6.28 5.92 5.08
CA CYS A 266 -5.18 6.49 5.85
C CYS A 266 -4.48 5.41 6.66
N LYS A 267 -3.22 5.65 6.98
CA LYS A 267 -2.42 4.84 7.91
C LYS A 267 -1.95 5.71 9.06
N ILE A 268 -2.12 5.27 10.30
CA ILE A 268 -1.65 6.02 11.48
C ILE A 268 -0.29 5.53 11.96
N SER A 269 0.62 6.48 12.23
CA SER A 269 1.96 6.18 12.76
C SER A 269 2.41 7.27 13.72
N PRO A 270 3.20 6.93 14.76
CA PRO A 270 3.81 7.94 15.63
C PRO A 270 4.61 8.98 14.84
N GLU A 271 4.56 10.25 15.25
CA GLU A 271 5.29 11.32 14.56
C GLU A 271 6.80 11.06 14.45
N SER A 272 7.36 10.34 15.42
CA SER A 272 8.78 9.94 15.45
C SER A 272 9.15 8.86 14.44
N TYR A 273 8.17 8.21 13.81
CA TYR A 273 8.43 7.14 12.85
C TYR A 273 9.08 7.69 11.58
N PHE A 274 10.23 7.13 11.16
CA PHE A 274 11.04 7.59 10.01
C PHE A 274 11.79 8.92 10.19
N GLY A 275 12.03 9.40 11.41
CA GLY A 275 12.67 10.69 11.67
C GLY A 275 14.06 10.96 11.07
N SER A 276 14.69 9.96 10.43
CA SER A 276 16.02 10.07 9.80
C SER A 276 16.00 10.12 8.26
N MET A 277 14.83 10.20 7.64
CA MET A 277 14.69 10.09 6.16
C MET A 277 14.58 11.47 5.46
N GLU A 278 15.16 12.50 6.01
CA GLU A 278 15.12 13.85 5.42
C GLU A 278 16.39 14.15 4.61
N ALA A 279 16.24 14.79 3.45
CA ALA A 279 17.31 15.32 2.63
C ALA A 279 17.51 16.82 2.84
N GLY A 280 18.65 17.34 2.41
CA GLY A 280 18.97 18.76 2.49
C GLY A 280 18.34 19.66 1.42
N SER A 281 17.90 19.08 0.28
CA SER A 281 17.31 19.80 -0.86
C SER A 281 16.27 18.94 -1.59
N PRO A 282 15.32 19.55 -2.32
CA PRO A 282 14.38 18.81 -3.16
C PRO A 282 15.15 17.95 -4.19
N PRO A 283 14.67 16.74 -4.50
CA PRO A 283 15.29 15.90 -5.50
C PRO A 283 15.21 16.58 -6.88
N SER A 284 16.36 16.75 -7.55
CA SER A 284 16.40 17.21 -8.93
C SER A 284 15.86 16.14 -9.88
N ILE A 285 15.53 16.54 -11.11
CA ILE A 285 15.12 15.59 -12.16
C ILE A 285 16.19 14.52 -12.37
N ASP A 286 17.48 14.88 -12.30
CA ASP A 286 18.59 13.92 -12.43
C ASP A 286 18.60 12.90 -11.28
N VAL A 287 18.40 13.34 -10.03
CA VAL A 287 18.29 12.45 -8.87
C VAL A 287 17.08 11.53 -9.01
N MET A 288 15.94 12.04 -9.45
CA MET A 288 14.74 11.25 -9.70
C MET A 288 14.92 10.27 -10.86
N ALA A 289 15.58 10.68 -11.93
CA ALA A 289 15.89 9.81 -13.06
C ALA A 289 16.77 8.63 -12.65
N ARG A 290 17.81 8.88 -11.84
CA ARG A 290 18.63 7.80 -11.26
C ARG A 290 17.82 6.91 -10.32
N PHE A 291 16.96 7.50 -9.48
CA PHE A 291 16.09 6.73 -8.60
C PHE A 291 15.19 5.75 -9.38
N VAL A 292 14.54 6.20 -10.45
CA VAL A 292 13.65 5.34 -11.25
C VAL A 292 14.42 4.24 -11.97
N ILE A 293 15.60 4.52 -12.51
CA ILE A 293 16.46 3.51 -13.16
C ILE A 293 16.79 2.37 -12.19
N PHE A 294 17.16 2.69 -10.96
CA PHE A 294 17.65 1.71 -10.00
C PHE A 294 16.58 1.05 -9.15
N ASN A 295 15.40 1.64 -9.02
CA ASN A 295 14.40 1.18 -8.06
C ASN A 295 13.06 0.80 -8.70
N THR A 296 12.85 1.04 -9.98
CA THR A 296 11.55 0.86 -10.63
C THR A 296 11.63 0.02 -11.91
N ASN A 297 10.49 -0.29 -12.47
CA ASN A 297 10.32 -0.96 -13.76
C ASN A 297 9.15 -0.33 -14.53
N ILE A 298 8.80 -0.89 -15.67
CA ILE A 298 7.76 -0.35 -16.55
C ILE A 298 6.38 -0.23 -15.87
N ARG A 299 6.04 -1.09 -14.91
CA ARG A 299 4.76 -0.99 -14.20
C ARG A 299 4.75 0.17 -13.20
N HIS A 300 5.85 0.48 -12.56
CA HIS A 300 5.97 1.66 -11.72
C HIS A 300 5.82 2.95 -12.54
N ARG A 301 6.29 2.94 -13.80
CA ARG A 301 6.06 4.04 -14.73
C ARG A 301 4.56 4.26 -14.96
N LEU A 302 3.79 3.18 -15.14
CA LEU A 302 2.33 3.26 -15.26
C LEU A 302 1.70 3.99 -14.06
N PHE A 303 2.14 3.68 -12.83
CA PHE A 303 1.61 4.35 -11.64
C PHE A 303 2.03 5.82 -11.59
N MET A 304 3.29 6.13 -11.89
CA MET A 304 3.79 7.51 -11.90
C MET A 304 3.14 8.38 -12.98
N GLU A 305 2.77 7.84 -14.11
CA GLU A 305 2.11 8.58 -15.20
C GLU A 305 0.62 8.81 -14.94
N ASN A 306 0.03 8.12 -13.94
CA ASN A 306 -1.38 8.21 -13.58
C ASN A 306 -1.53 8.72 -12.14
N PRO A 307 -1.58 10.04 -11.95
CA PRO A 307 -1.65 10.64 -10.62
C PRO A 307 -2.97 10.34 -9.90
N VAL A 308 -2.92 10.35 -8.58
CA VAL A 308 -4.07 10.22 -7.69
C VAL A 308 -4.52 11.60 -7.24
N ARG A 309 -5.80 11.89 -7.36
CA ARG A 309 -6.43 13.09 -6.79
C ARG A 309 -6.92 12.82 -5.38
N TYR A 310 -6.50 13.64 -4.44
CA TYR A 310 -7.03 13.69 -3.09
C TYR A 310 -7.90 14.93 -2.93
N LEU A 311 -9.23 14.76 -2.97
CA LEU A 311 -10.20 15.85 -3.03
C LEU A 311 -10.76 16.13 -1.63
N ALA A 312 -10.39 17.27 -1.05
CA ALA A 312 -11.07 17.84 0.12
C ALA A 312 -12.27 18.69 -0.31
N ARG A 313 -12.17 19.37 -1.47
CA ARG A 313 -13.21 20.18 -2.12
C ARG A 313 -13.09 20.04 -3.61
N GLU A 314 -14.22 20.28 -4.31
CA GLU A 314 -14.23 20.33 -5.77
C GLU A 314 -13.56 21.60 -6.30
N ASP A 315 -12.62 21.43 -7.20
CA ASP A 315 -12.02 22.50 -8.01
C ASP A 315 -11.32 21.88 -9.22
N GLU A 316 -12.12 21.42 -10.17
CA GLU A 316 -11.62 20.73 -11.37
C GLU A 316 -10.58 21.55 -12.12
N LYS A 317 -10.73 22.89 -12.18
CA LYS A 317 -9.77 23.76 -12.85
C LYS A 317 -8.40 23.75 -12.17
N ALA A 318 -8.38 23.85 -10.85
CA ALA A 318 -7.14 23.84 -10.07
C ALA A 318 -6.47 22.46 -10.16
N PHE A 319 -7.23 21.36 -10.00
CA PHE A 319 -6.70 20.00 -10.14
C PHE A 319 -6.08 19.77 -11.51
N ARG A 320 -6.76 20.12 -12.61
CA ARG A 320 -6.20 19.98 -13.97
C ARG A 320 -4.94 20.81 -14.20
N ALA A 321 -4.83 21.98 -13.57
CA ALA A 321 -3.64 22.80 -13.68
C ALA A 321 -2.43 22.09 -13.03
N VAL A 322 -2.61 21.59 -11.81
CA VAL A 322 -1.57 20.88 -11.07
C VAL A 322 -1.22 19.54 -11.73
N GLU A 323 -2.18 18.81 -12.28
CA GLU A 323 -1.91 17.58 -13.03
C GLU A 323 -1.06 17.81 -14.28
N ARG A 324 -1.24 18.92 -14.97
CA ARG A 324 -0.38 19.26 -16.11
C ARG A 324 1.07 19.51 -15.67
N GLU A 325 1.26 20.19 -14.54
CA GLU A 325 2.58 20.41 -13.94
C GLU A 325 3.23 19.08 -13.54
N ALA A 326 2.49 18.25 -12.81
CA ALA A 326 2.92 16.92 -12.36
C ALA A 326 3.31 16.03 -13.56
N ARG A 327 2.52 16.05 -14.62
CA ARG A 327 2.82 15.32 -15.87
C ARG A 327 4.10 15.80 -16.51
N SER A 328 4.27 17.10 -16.68
CA SER A 328 5.49 17.67 -17.28
C SER A 328 6.75 17.29 -16.48
N TYR A 329 6.65 17.29 -15.17
CA TYR A 329 7.75 16.87 -14.29
C TYR A 329 8.04 15.37 -14.42
N THR A 330 7.02 14.53 -14.44
CA THR A 330 7.17 13.07 -14.62
C THR A 330 7.76 12.73 -15.99
N GLU A 331 7.30 13.37 -17.06
CA GLU A 331 7.86 13.23 -18.41
C GLU A 331 9.35 13.61 -18.46
N ALA A 332 9.73 14.69 -17.76
CA ALA A 332 11.13 15.11 -17.68
C ALA A 332 12.01 14.10 -16.93
N ILE A 333 11.49 13.47 -15.86
CA ILE A 333 12.19 12.39 -15.14
C ILE A 333 12.50 11.24 -16.09
N TYR A 334 11.47 10.72 -16.79
CA TYR A 334 11.64 9.57 -17.66
C TYR A 334 12.49 9.87 -18.88
N LYS A 335 12.35 11.06 -19.49
CA LYS A 335 13.21 11.50 -20.58
C LYS A 335 14.68 11.55 -20.14
N ASN A 336 14.97 12.08 -18.96
CA ASN A 336 16.32 12.12 -18.42
C ASN A 336 16.85 10.71 -18.10
N ALA A 337 16.00 9.84 -17.57
CA ALA A 337 16.35 8.45 -17.32
C ALA A 337 16.72 7.71 -18.62
N GLU A 338 15.99 7.93 -19.70
CA GLU A 338 16.27 7.36 -21.02
C GLU A 338 17.62 7.88 -21.58
N LEU A 339 17.92 9.18 -21.42
CA LEU A 339 19.21 9.76 -21.81
C LEU A 339 20.36 9.14 -21.00
N LEU A 340 20.24 9.07 -19.68
CA LEU A 340 21.25 8.47 -18.82
C LEU A 340 21.50 6.99 -19.18
N LEU A 341 20.44 6.22 -19.48
CA LEU A 341 20.59 4.84 -19.93
C LEU A 341 21.31 4.73 -21.27
N ALA A 342 21.07 5.67 -22.18
CA ALA A 342 21.74 5.70 -23.50
C ALA A 342 23.23 5.98 -23.37
N GLU A 343 23.66 6.83 -22.42
CA GLU A 343 25.07 7.11 -22.13
C GLU A 343 25.79 5.87 -21.55
N PHE A 344 25.09 5.04 -20.80
CA PHE A 344 25.63 3.79 -20.26
C PHE A 344 25.58 2.60 -21.23
N SER A 345 24.96 2.78 -22.38
CA SER A 345 24.77 1.74 -23.40
C SER A 345 25.83 1.86 -24.50
N PRO A 346 26.76 1.02 -24.69
CA PRO A 346 26.95 -0.39 -24.54
C PRO A 346 28.32 -0.75 -23.93
N PRO A 347 28.66 -1.89 -23.60
CA PRO A 347 28.09 -3.21 -23.79
C PRO A 347 28.06 -4.03 -22.51
N ASP A 348 27.77 -3.40 -21.37
CA ASP A 348 27.61 -4.19 -20.14
C ASP A 348 26.28 -4.98 -20.22
N PRO A 349 26.30 -6.32 -20.26
CA PRO A 349 25.09 -7.14 -20.26
C PRO A 349 24.13 -6.81 -19.12
N LYS A 350 24.64 -6.31 -17.99
CA LYS A 350 23.87 -5.93 -16.82
C LYS A 350 23.07 -4.65 -17.07
N MET A 351 23.67 -3.63 -17.68
CA MET A 351 22.96 -2.41 -18.06
C MET A 351 21.91 -2.66 -19.13
N THR A 352 22.18 -3.57 -20.08
CA THR A 352 21.18 -4.02 -21.05
C THR A 352 19.99 -4.67 -20.36
N LEU A 353 20.23 -5.44 -19.30
CA LEU A 353 19.17 -6.06 -18.52
C LEU A 353 18.35 -4.99 -17.75
N TYR A 354 18.99 -3.95 -17.21
CA TYR A 354 18.32 -2.81 -16.60
C TYR A 354 17.45 -2.03 -17.59
N ALA A 355 18.00 -1.70 -18.73
CA ALA A 355 17.27 -1.00 -19.78
C ALA A 355 16.02 -1.80 -20.24
N LYS A 356 16.13 -3.13 -20.37
CA LYS A 356 15.02 -4.01 -20.69
C LYS A 356 13.97 -4.03 -19.58
N SER A 357 14.38 -4.04 -18.31
CA SER A 357 13.45 -3.99 -17.18
C SER A 357 12.73 -2.64 -17.07
N PHE A 358 13.42 -1.56 -17.39
CA PHE A 358 12.89 -0.21 -17.28
C PHE A 358 12.02 0.22 -18.47
N LEU A 359 12.42 -0.15 -19.69
CA LEU A 359 11.74 0.24 -20.94
C LEU A 359 10.96 -0.90 -21.60
N GLY A 360 11.24 -2.13 -21.21
CA GLY A 360 10.68 -3.31 -21.82
C GLY A 360 9.28 -3.65 -21.36
N PRO A 361 8.64 -4.64 -22.03
CA PRO A 361 7.38 -5.18 -21.58
C PRO A 361 7.53 -5.84 -20.19
N ILE A 362 6.40 -6.00 -19.52
CA ILE A 362 6.35 -6.44 -18.12
C ILE A 362 6.93 -7.86 -17.91
N GLU A 363 6.92 -8.68 -18.95
CA GLU A 363 7.49 -10.04 -18.97
C GLU A 363 9.02 -10.02 -18.72
N ASN A 364 9.68 -8.90 -18.99
CA ASN A 364 11.10 -8.70 -18.74
C ASN A 364 11.41 -8.20 -17.31
N PHE A 365 10.44 -8.30 -16.40
CA PHE A 365 10.61 -7.87 -15.01
C PHE A 365 11.77 -8.60 -14.33
N ILE A 366 12.68 -7.82 -13.76
CA ILE A 366 13.78 -8.33 -12.96
C ILE A 366 13.37 -8.32 -11.50
N SER A 367 13.47 -9.47 -10.82
CA SER A 367 13.13 -9.55 -9.41
C SER A 367 13.97 -8.57 -8.57
N PRO A 368 13.44 -8.02 -7.48
CA PRO A 368 14.18 -7.12 -6.59
C PRO A 368 15.47 -7.70 -6.03
N GLN A 369 15.56 -9.02 -5.91
CA GLN A 369 16.80 -9.69 -5.50
C GLN A 369 17.91 -9.50 -6.54
N ILE A 370 17.57 -9.58 -7.83
CA ILE A 370 18.48 -9.27 -8.93
C ILE A 370 18.80 -7.77 -8.94
N HIS A 371 17.80 -6.93 -8.74
CA HIS A 371 17.93 -5.48 -8.62
C HIS A 371 18.90 -5.07 -7.50
N SER A 372 18.75 -5.65 -6.31
CA SER A 372 19.63 -5.41 -5.18
C SER A 372 21.09 -5.81 -5.46
N ARG A 373 21.30 -6.94 -6.14
CA ARG A 373 22.64 -7.39 -6.55
C ARG A 373 23.27 -6.46 -7.58
N MET A 374 22.46 -5.90 -8.47
CA MET A 374 22.95 -4.98 -9.52
C MET A 374 23.33 -3.60 -8.96
N LYS A 375 22.62 -3.10 -7.93
CA LYS A 375 22.99 -1.86 -7.22
C LYS A 375 24.43 -1.86 -6.70
N ASN A 376 24.92 -3.02 -6.28
CA ASN A 376 26.27 -3.15 -5.72
C ASN A 376 27.37 -3.24 -6.79
N ILE A 377 27.02 -3.22 -8.07
CA ILE A 377 27.94 -3.43 -9.19
C ILE A 377 28.10 -2.14 -10.03
N LEU A 378 27.17 -1.19 -9.87
CA LEU A 378 27.22 0.09 -10.58
C LEU A 378 28.10 1.10 -9.81
N PRO A 379 28.92 1.88 -10.49
CA PRO A 379 29.68 2.97 -9.85
C PRO A 379 28.69 3.95 -9.19
N LYS A 380 29.08 4.41 -7.99
CA LYS A 380 28.33 5.41 -7.23
C LYS A 380 28.29 6.75 -7.97
#